data_a92cadf25c07e780c8d396623e7c2a79
#
_entry.id   a92cadf25c07e780c8d396623e7c2a79
#
_cell.length_a   1.000
_cell.length_b   1.000
_cell.length_c   1.000
_cell.angle_alpha   90.00
_cell.angle_beta   90.00
_cell.angle_gamma   90.00
#
_symmetry.space_group_name_H-M   'P 1'
#
loop_
_entity.id
_entity.type
_entity.pdbx_description
1 polymer ?
#
loop_
_entity_poly.entity_id
_entity_poly.type
_entity_poly.pdbx_seq_one_letter_code
_entity_poly.pdbx_strand_id
1 'polypeptide(L)'
;TEILLWIETKIEGERPARMKLDKGPRDARWWRLKATKHALWILVAVWTGFSFVGYFTPIRELVESAKTLSFGPWEWFWIFFYAGFLYMQAGFLREQVCKYMCPYARFQGVMFDPDTLIISYDPERGEMRGARKKGVDHKAKGLGDCVDCSLCVQVCPTGIDIRDGLQMECIACAACIDVCDQVMD
;
A
#
# COMPACT_ATOMS: atom_id res chain seq x y z
N THR A 1 -8.82 0.17 4.74
CA THR A 1 -7.40 0.20 4.32
C THR A 1 -6.69 1.42 4.86
N GLU A 2 -7.28 2.63 4.74
CA GLU A 2 -6.70 3.90 5.20
C GLU A 2 -6.27 3.88 6.68
N ILE A 3 -7.13 3.41 7.58
CA ILE A 3 -6.82 3.32 9.02
C ILE A 3 -5.59 2.44 9.26
N LEU A 4 -5.49 1.30 8.57
CA LEU A 4 -4.35 0.38 8.71
C LEU A 4 -3.06 1.00 8.16
N LEU A 5 -3.14 1.75 7.06
CA LEU A 5 -2.02 2.52 6.51
C LEU A 5 -1.58 3.61 7.46
N TRP A 6 -2.52 4.34 8.04
CA TRP A 6 -2.23 5.39 9.00
C TRP A 6 -1.52 4.83 10.25
N ILE A 7 -1.99 3.70 10.79
CA ILE A 7 -1.33 2.99 11.90
C ILE A 7 0.10 2.62 11.51
N GLU A 8 0.28 2.05 10.33
CA GLU A 8 1.58 1.64 9.81
C GLU A 8 2.55 2.84 9.70
N THR A 9 2.10 3.94 9.12
CA THR A 9 2.91 5.16 8.99
C THR A 9 3.24 5.79 10.35
N LYS A 10 2.32 5.74 11.31
CA LYS A 10 2.57 6.27 12.66
C LYS A 10 3.56 5.45 13.47
N ILE A 11 3.59 4.12 13.29
CA ILE A 11 4.44 3.21 14.07
C ILE A 11 5.81 3.01 13.42
N GLU A 12 5.82 2.69 12.13
CA GLU A 12 7.05 2.34 11.38
C GLU A 12 7.63 3.52 10.58
N GLY A 13 6.86 4.60 10.43
CA GLY A 13 7.22 5.76 9.62
C GLY A 13 6.85 5.61 8.15
N GLU A 14 7.32 6.56 7.34
CA GLU A 14 7.10 6.59 5.91
C GLU A 14 7.73 5.37 5.20
N ARG A 15 7.26 5.06 3.99
CA ARG A 15 7.70 3.87 3.23
C ARG A 15 9.22 3.72 3.11
N PRO A 16 10.03 4.77 2.88
CA PRO A 16 11.49 4.65 2.86
C PRO A 16 12.09 4.25 4.20
N ALA A 17 11.52 4.74 5.31
CA ALA A 17 11.95 4.37 6.67
C ALA A 17 11.62 2.91 6.97
N ARG A 18 10.45 2.42 6.57
CA ARG A 18 10.03 1.02 6.69
C ARG A 18 10.95 0.08 5.92
N MET A 19 11.30 0.42 4.68
CA MET A 19 12.23 -0.36 3.87
C MET A 19 13.63 -0.46 4.52
N LYS A 20 14.11 0.62 5.14
CA LYS A 20 15.36 0.61 5.91
C LYS A 20 15.25 -0.26 7.17
N LEU A 21 14.10 -0.17 7.86
CA LEU A 21 13.81 -0.98 9.04
C LEU A 21 13.80 -2.49 8.72
N ASP A 22 13.20 -2.86 7.59
CA ASP A 22 13.08 -4.27 7.17
C ASP A 22 14.40 -4.86 6.63
N LYS A 23 15.28 -4.01 6.07
CA LYS A 23 16.64 -4.41 5.65
C LYS A 23 17.66 -4.42 6.79
N GLY A 24 17.33 -3.78 7.92
CA GLY A 24 18.19 -3.69 9.09
C GLY A 24 18.23 -4.97 9.94
N PRO A 25 19.06 -5.01 10.99
CA PRO A 25 19.10 -6.13 11.93
C PRO A 25 17.77 -6.25 12.69
N ARG A 26 17.38 -7.50 12.99
CA ARG A 26 16.12 -7.79 13.71
C ARG A 26 16.29 -7.61 15.22
N ASP A 27 16.47 -6.38 15.65
CA ASP A 27 16.65 -6.03 17.06
C ASP A 27 15.33 -6.05 17.85
N ALA A 28 15.42 -5.93 19.19
CA ALA A 28 14.28 -5.82 20.08
C ALA A 28 13.36 -4.63 19.72
N ARG A 29 13.92 -3.55 19.18
CA ARG A 29 13.15 -2.41 18.65
C ARG A 29 12.30 -2.82 17.44
N TRP A 30 12.87 -3.58 16.51
CA TRP A 30 12.17 -4.11 15.34
C TRP A 30 10.96 -4.95 15.77
N TRP A 31 11.17 -5.90 16.69
CA TRP A 31 10.12 -6.77 17.23
C TRP A 31 9.00 -5.97 17.91
N ARG A 32 9.35 -4.97 18.72
CA ARG A 32 8.33 -4.13 19.40
C ARG A 32 7.49 -3.36 18.39
N LEU A 33 8.10 -2.71 17.40
CA LEU A 33 7.37 -1.96 16.37
C LEU A 33 6.44 -2.87 15.57
N LYS A 34 6.92 -4.02 15.11
CA LYS A 34 6.11 -5.00 14.38
C LYS A 34 4.97 -5.55 15.24
N ALA A 35 5.25 -5.95 16.47
CA ALA A 35 4.23 -6.45 17.39
C ALA A 35 3.14 -5.40 17.66
N THR A 36 3.52 -4.15 17.93
CA THR A 36 2.55 -3.07 18.15
C THR A 36 1.69 -2.82 16.92
N LYS A 37 2.30 -2.79 15.72
CA LYS A 37 1.56 -2.66 14.46
C LYS A 37 0.52 -3.77 14.29
N HIS A 38 0.95 -5.02 14.41
CA HIS A 38 0.05 -6.17 14.24
C HIS A 38 -1.03 -6.23 15.33
N ALA A 39 -0.70 -5.88 16.57
CA ALA A 39 -1.69 -5.81 17.66
C ALA A 39 -2.80 -4.78 17.36
N LEU A 40 -2.43 -3.59 16.89
CA LEU A 40 -3.42 -2.57 16.51
C LEU A 40 -4.22 -2.97 15.26
N TRP A 41 -3.59 -3.60 14.29
CA TRP A 41 -4.28 -4.12 13.10
C TRP A 41 -5.30 -5.20 13.48
N ILE A 42 -4.95 -6.13 14.36
CA ILE A 42 -5.86 -7.16 14.87
C ILE A 42 -7.01 -6.52 15.63
N LEU A 43 -6.74 -5.53 16.48
CA LEU A 43 -7.77 -4.82 17.21
C LEU A 43 -8.79 -4.16 16.27
N VAL A 44 -8.32 -3.43 15.25
CA VAL A 44 -9.19 -2.82 14.24
C VAL A 44 -9.95 -3.88 13.44
N ALA A 45 -9.31 -4.99 13.10
CA ALA A 45 -9.91 -6.07 12.35
C ALA A 45 -11.04 -6.75 13.16
N VAL A 46 -10.80 -7.04 14.43
CA VAL A 46 -11.80 -7.62 15.33
C VAL A 46 -12.95 -6.62 15.58
N TRP A 47 -12.64 -5.35 15.78
CA TRP A 47 -13.67 -4.31 15.91
C TRP A 47 -14.56 -4.24 14.66
N THR A 48 -13.98 -4.32 13.48
CA THR A 48 -14.72 -4.31 12.21
C THR A 48 -15.59 -5.57 12.07
N GLY A 49 -15.03 -6.74 12.38
CA GLY A 49 -15.77 -8.01 12.38
C GLY A 49 -16.96 -8.00 13.34
N PHE A 50 -16.75 -7.50 14.57
CA PHE A 50 -17.79 -7.32 15.58
C PHE A 50 -18.89 -6.37 15.08
N SER A 51 -18.50 -5.22 14.53
CA SER A 51 -19.45 -4.25 13.99
C SER A 51 -20.27 -4.83 12.82
N PHE A 52 -19.64 -5.64 11.97
CA PHE A 52 -20.32 -6.28 10.85
C PHE A 52 -21.37 -7.31 11.33
N VAL A 53 -21.05 -8.13 12.32
CA VAL A 53 -21.99 -9.07 12.92
C VAL A 53 -23.17 -8.33 13.56
N GLY A 54 -22.93 -7.14 14.13
CA GLY A 54 -23.96 -6.27 14.69
C GLY A 54 -25.05 -5.80 13.71
N TYR A 55 -24.86 -5.95 12.39
CA TYR A 55 -25.92 -5.72 11.39
C TYR A 55 -26.94 -6.87 11.33
N PHE A 56 -26.54 -8.07 11.72
CA PHE A 56 -27.37 -9.27 11.65
C PHE A 56 -27.92 -9.68 13.03
N THR A 57 -27.19 -9.37 14.08
CA THR A 57 -27.60 -9.62 15.46
C THR A 57 -27.86 -8.27 16.17
N PRO A 58 -28.94 -8.14 16.98
CA PRO A 58 -29.23 -6.90 17.69
C PRO A 58 -28.02 -6.45 18.51
N ILE A 59 -27.52 -5.24 18.23
CA ILE A 59 -26.26 -4.73 18.81
C ILE A 59 -26.27 -4.72 20.35
N ARG A 60 -27.44 -4.54 20.96
CA ARG A 60 -27.57 -4.55 22.43
C ARG A 60 -27.29 -5.93 23.02
N GLU A 61 -27.82 -6.98 22.41
CA GLU A 61 -27.57 -8.37 22.79
C GLU A 61 -26.12 -8.76 22.55
N LEU A 62 -25.58 -8.33 21.41
CA LEU A 62 -24.18 -8.58 21.06
C LEU A 62 -23.21 -7.92 22.06
N VAL A 63 -23.49 -6.69 22.51
CA VAL A 63 -22.69 -5.98 23.52
C VAL A 63 -22.80 -6.65 24.92
N GLU A 64 -23.99 -7.11 25.31
CA GLU A 64 -24.13 -7.87 26.58
C GLU A 64 -23.39 -9.20 26.50
N SER A 65 -23.50 -9.93 25.41
CA SER A 65 -22.73 -11.16 25.16
C SER A 65 -21.23 -10.91 25.15
N ALA A 66 -20.77 -9.73 24.67
CA ALA A 66 -19.36 -9.34 24.71
C ALA A 66 -18.85 -9.15 26.15
N LYS A 67 -19.66 -8.55 27.03
CA LYS A 67 -19.28 -8.34 28.44
C LYS A 67 -19.11 -9.66 29.18
N THR A 68 -19.93 -10.64 28.88
CA THR A 68 -19.93 -11.98 29.52
C THR A 68 -19.14 -13.02 28.74
N LEU A 69 -18.60 -12.67 27.56
CA LEU A 69 -17.93 -13.57 26.60
C LEU A 69 -18.80 -14.80 26.22
N SER A 70 -20.12 -14.63 26.24
CA SER A 70 -21.12 -15.68 26.01
C SER A 70 -21.68 -15.65 24.57
N PHE A 71 -20.85 -15.38 23.58
CA PHE A 71 -21.25 -15.44 22.18
C PHE A 71 -21.66 -16.84 21.76
N GLY A 72 -22.66 -16.92 20.89
CA GLY A 72 -22.98 -18.17 20.21
C GLY A 72 -21.86 -18.63 19.25
N PRO A 73 -21.81 -19.92 18.91
CA PRO A 73 -20.76 -20.44 18.02
C PRO A 73 -20.74 -19.77 16.63
N TRP A 74 -21.91 -19.38 16.13
CA TRP A 74 -22.02 -18.64 14.85
C TRP A 74 -21.51 -17.21 14.93
N GLU A 75 -21.73 -16.51 16.05
CA GLU A 75 -21.23 -15.15 16.26
C GLU A 75 -19.71 -15.15 16.32
N TRP A 76 -19.11 -16.07 17.08
CA TRP A 76 -17.67 -16.27 17.13
C TRP A 76 -17.09 -16.55 15.75
N PHE A 77 -17.70 -17.49 15.01
CA PHE A 77 -17.24 -17.85 13.66
C PHE A 77 -17.19 -16.63 12.75
N TRP A 78 -18.26 -15.85 12.66
CA TRP A 78 -18.34 -14.73 11.75
C TRP A 78 -17.46 -13.54 12.17
N ILE A 79 -17.34 -13.26 13.48
CA ILE A 79 -16.43 -12.22 13.98
C ILE A 79 -15.00 -12.54 13.53
N PHE A 80 -14.51 -13.75 13.79
CA PHE A 80 -13.16 -14.15 13.42
C PHE A 80 -12.96 -14.30 11.92
N PHE A 81 -13.98 -14.75 11.19
CA PHE A 81 -13.93 -14.85 9.74
C PHE A 81 -13.72 -13.49 9.09
N TYR A 82 -14.54 -12.50 9.43
CA TYR A 82 -14.41 -11.16 8.89
C TYR A 82 -13.15 -10.45 9.39
N ALA A 83 -12.79 -10.61 10.65
CA ALA A 83 -11.55 -10.07 11.19
C ALA A 83 -10.31 -10.66 10.49
N GLY A 84 -10.27 -11.97 10.31
CA GLY A 84 -9.17 -12.66 9.62
C GLY A 84 -9.09 -12.27 8.15
N PHE A 85 -10.23 -12.20 7.46
CA PHE A 85 -10.30 -11.78 6.07
C PHE A 85 -9.82 -10.32 5.89
N LEU A 86 -10.28 -9.39 6.73
CA LEU A 86 -9.83 -8.01 6.70
C LEU A 86 -8.33 -7.90 6.98
N TYR A 87 -7.85 -8.58 8.01
CA TYR A 87 -6.43 -8.57 8.38
C TYR A 87 -5.55 -9.10 7.24
N MET A 88 -5.95 -10.20 6.62
CA MET A 88 -5.21 -10.80 5.51
C MET A 88 -5.24 -9.92 4.25
N GLN A 89 -6.43 -9.43 3.87
CA GLN A 89 -6.60 -8.62 2.66
C GLN A 89 -5.91 -7.25 2.79
N ALA A 90 -6.14 -6.53 3.87
CA ALA A 90 -5.61 -5.18 4.02
C ALA A 90 -4.16 -5.15 4.52
N GLY A 91 -3.72 -6.19 5.24
CA GLY A 91 -2.36 -6.31 5.76
C GLY A 91 -1.36 -6.88 4.76
N PHE A 92 -1.71 -8.00 4.11
CA PHE A 92 -0.76 -8.75 3.28
C PHE A 92 -1.08 -8.70 1.78
N LEU A 93 -2.37 -8.80 1.42
CA LEU A 93 -2.78 -8.94 0.02
C LEU A 93 -3.10 -7.62 -0.67
N ARG A 94 -2.92 -6.49 0.00
CA ARG A 94 -3.33 -5.17 -0.47
C ARG A 94 -2.91 -4.86 -1.92
N GLU A 95 -1.62 -4.96 -2.21
CA GLU A 95 -1.09 -4.72 -3.55
C GLU A 95 -1.44 -5.85 -4.51
N GLN A 96 -1.48 -7.08 -4.01
CA GLN A 96 -1.79 -8.28 -4.80
C GLN A 96 -3.25 -8.27 -5.29
N VAL A 97 -4.18 -7.81 -4.44
CA VAL A 97 -5.59 -7.67 -4.84
C VAL A 97 -5.74 -6.69 -6.00
N CYS A 98 -5.06 -5.54 -5.94
CA CYS A 98 -5.10 -4.56 -7.01
C CYS A 98 -4.50 -5.10 -8.32
N LYS A 99 -3.40 -5.85 -8.24
CA LYS A 99 -2.68 -6.37 -9.41
C LYS A 99 -3.37 -7.57 -10.07
N TYR A 100 -3.90 -8.50 -9.27
CA TYR A 100 -4.33 -9.81 -9.78
C TYR A 100 -5.82 -10.09 -9.67
N MET A 101 -6.50 -9.53 -8.67
CA MET A 101 -7.89 -9.86 -8.37
C MET A 101 -8.88 -8.76 -8.76
N CYS A 102 -8.44 -7.49 -8.79
CA CYS A 102 -9.34 -6.37 -9.05
C CYS A 102 -9.73 -6.33 -10.54
N PRO A 103 -10.99 -6.51 -10.89
CA PRO A 103 -11.42 -6.44 -12.29
C PRO A 103 -11.34 -5.02 -12.85
N TYR A 104 -11.32 -4.00 -12.00
CA TYR A 104 -11.27 -2.60 -12.41
C TYR A 104 -10.05 -2.27 -13.28
N ALA A 105 -8.86 -2.76 -12.91
CA ALA A 105 -7.64 -2.53 -13.68
C ALA A 105 -7.76 -3.07 -15.12
N ARG A 106 -8.42 -4.22 -15.29
CA ARG A 106 -8.67 -4.80 -16.62
C ARG A 106 -9.69 -4.02 -17.42
N PHE A 107 -10.77 -3.55 -16.79
CA PHE A 107 -11.75 -2.67 -17.44
C PHE A 107 -11.12 -1.35 -17.86
N GLN A 108 -10.32 -0.75 -17.00
CA GLN A 108 -9.61 0.48 -17.32
C GLN A 108 -8.68 0.30 -18.53
N GLY A 109 -7.94 -0.81 -18.60
CA GLY A 109 -7.04 -1.09 -19.73
C GLY A 109 -7.76 -1.23 -21.07
N VAL A 110 -9.03 -1.64 -21.08
CA VAL A 110 -9.84 -1.75 -22.31
C VAL A 110 -10.43 -0.39 -22.73
N MET A 111 -10.52 0.56 -21.79
CA MET A 111 -11.07 1.90 -22.05
C MET A 111 -10.04 2.91 -22.58
N PHE A 112 -8.77 2.53 -22.61
CA PHE A 112 -7.73 3.40 -23.15
C PHE A 112 -7.83 3.49 -24.68
N ASP A 113 -7.77 4.71 -25.17
CA ASP A 113 -7.69 5.06 -26.58
C ASP A 113 -6.46 5.95 -26.83
N PRO A 114 -6.10 6.25 -28.10
CA PRO A 114 -4.95 7.08 -28.41
C PRO A 114 -4.98 8.50 -27.83
N ASP A 115 -6.18 9.01 -27.51
CA ASP A 115 -6.39 10.36 -26.97
C ASP A 115 -6.48 10.38 -25.43
N THR A 116 -6.40 9.21 -24.79
CA THR A 116 -6.45 9.11 -23.33
C THR A 116 -5.18 9.65 -22.69
N LEU A 117 -5.33 10.58 -21.76
CA LEU A 117 -4.21 11.09 -20.97
C LEU A 117 -3.70 10.00 -20.01
N ILE A 118 -2.48 9.55 -20.23
CA ILE A 118 -1.83 8.52 -19.44
C ILE A 118 -0.57 9.06 -18.75
N ILE A 119 -0.18 8.41 -17.64
CA ILE A 119 1.11 8.63 -17.01
C ILE A 119 2.04 7.52 -17.47
N SER A 120 3.13 7.90 -18.14
CA SER A 120 4.15 6.95 -18.59
C SER A 120 5.54 7.51 -18.37
N TYR A 121 6.52 6.62 -18.35
CA TYR A 121 7.93 6.98 -18.35
C TYR A 121 8.38 7.23 -19.80
N ASP A 122 9.12 8.31 -20.00
CA ASP A 122 9.72 8.63 -21.27
C ASP A 122 11.16 8.07 -21.34
N PRO A 123 11.40 6.98 -22.09
CA PRO A 123 12.73 6.39 -22.21
C PRO A 123 13.74 7.29 -22.93
N GLU A 124 13.31 8.08 -23.93
CA GLU A 124 14.21 8.96 -24.67
C GLU A 124 14.82 10.04 -23.79
N ARG A 125 14.03 10.55 -22.85
CA ARG A 125 14.47 11.53 -21.88
C ARG A 125 15.17 10.89 -20.66
N GLY A 126 14.70 9.75 -20.20
CA GLY A 126 15.10 9.16 -18.91
C GLY A 126 16.27 8.19 -18.96
N GLU A 127 16.53 7.56 -20.12
CA GLU A 127 17.64 6.63 -20.29
C GLU A 127 18.91 7.40 -20.75
N MET A 128 20.14 7.01 -20.41
CA MET A 128 20.54 5.94 -19.49
C MET A 128 20.43 6.40 -18.04
N ARG A 129 19.73 5.61 -17.20
CA ARG A 129 19.56 5.90 -15.77
C ARG A 129 20.89 5.82 -15.03
N GLY A 130 21.12 6.74 -14.10
CA GLY A 130 22.32 6.69 -13.27
C GLY A 130 22.33 7.67 -12.11
N ALA A 131 22.87 7.23 -10.98
CA ALA A 131 23.01 8.06 -9.80
C ALA A 131 23.97 9.22 -10.08
N ARG A 132 23.55 10.45 -9.71
CA ARG A 132 24.37 11.66 -9.88
C ARG A 132 24.29 12.56 -8.67
N LYS A 133 25.32 13.39 -8.49
CA LYS A 133 25.30 14.47 -7.51
C LYS A 133 24.56 15.69 -8.06
N LYS A 134 23.87 16.41 -7.19
CA LYS A 134 23.16 17.65 -7.56
C LYS A 134 24.17 18.66 -8.16
N GLY A 135 23.82 19.25 -9.32
CA GLY A 135 24.66 20.25 -9.99
C GLY A 135 25.69 19.71 -11.01
N VAL A 136 25.72 18.41 -11.28
CA VAL A 136 26.58 17.83 -12.32
C VAL A 136 25.83 17.78 -13.66
N ASP A 137 26.45 18.27 -14.72
CA ASP A 137 25.88 18.12 -16.07
C ASP A 137 25.88 16.64 -16.49
N HIS A 138 24.67 16.09 -16.53
CA HIS A 138 24.45 14.67 -16.82
C HIS A 138 24.54 14.36 -18.31
N LYS A 139 24.22 15.35 -19.17
CA LYS A 139 24.27 15.18 -20.63
C LYS A 139 25.69 15.01 -21.13
N ALA A 140 26.66 15.68 -20.51
CA ALA A 140 28.09 15.50 -20.80
C ALA A 140 28.61 14.08 -20.51
N LYS A 141 27.92 13.35 -19.62
CA LYS A 141 28.25 11.95 -19.27
C LYS A 141 27.41 10.91 -20.01
N GLY A 142 26.56 11.32 -20.94
CA GLY A 142 25.65 10.43 -21.66
C GLY A 142 24.56 9.82 -20.77
N LEU A 143 24.26 10.44 -19.62
CA LEU A 143 23.18 10.00 -18.73
C LEU A 143 21.89 10.75 -19.06
N GLY A 144 20.77 10.04 -18.95
CA GLY A 144 19.43 10.62 -19.02
C GLY A 144 19.03 11.39 -17.76
N ASP A 145 17.83 11.93 -17.78
CA ASP A 145 17.30 12.72 -16.65
C ASP A 145 17.01 11.85 -15.41
N CYS A 146 16.76 10.56 -15.55
CA CYS A 146 16.43 9.68 -14.43
C CYS A 146 17.66 9.33 -13.57
N VAL A 147 17.61 9.67 -12.27
CA VAL A 147 18.69 9.38 -11.31
C VAL A 147 18.62 7.99 -10.66
N ASP A 148 17.69 7.15 -11.10
CA ASP A 148 17.46 5.78 -10.58
C ASP A 148 17.23 5.69 -9.05
N CYS A 149 16.56 6.68 -8.47
CA CYS A 149 16.30 6.72 -7.03
C CYS A 149 15.18 5.75 -6.58
N SER A 150 14.41 5.19 -7.51
CA SER A 150 13.28 4.27 -7.26
C SER A 150 12.16 4.85 -6.37
N LEU A 151 12.10 6.16 -6.15
CA LEU A 151 11.06 6.79 -5.33
C LEU A 151 9.69 6.72 -6.00
N CYS A 152 9.63 6.81 -7.35
CA CYS A 152 8.40 6.65 -8.11
C CYS A 152 7.72 5.28 -7.84
N VAL A 153 8.51 4.22 -7.68
CA VAL A 153 8.01 2.88 -7.33
C VAL A 153 7.55 2.83 -5.87
N GLN A 154 8.32 3.49 -4.98
CA GLN A 154 8.03 3.49 -3.54
C GLN A 154 6.74 4.26 -3.19
N VAL A 155 6.44 5.32 -3.90
CA VAL A 155 5.23 6.13 -3.66
C VAL A 155 3.99 5.53 -4.32
N CYS A 156 4.16 4.62 -5.28
CA CYS A 156 3.05 4.04 -6.02
C CYS A 156 2.10 3.24 -5.11
N PRO A 157 0.81 3.59 -5.03
CA PRO A 157 -0.16 2.89 -4.18
C PRO A 157 -0.45 1.46 -4.65
N THR A 158 -0.30 1.18 -5.94
CA THR A 158 -0.46 -0.16 -6.53
C THR A 158 0.85 -0.93 -6.60
N GLY A 159 1.98 -0.31 -6.27
CA GLY A 159 3.30 -0.96 -6.22
C GLY A 159 3.85 -1.34 -7.58
N ILE A 160 3.45 -0.64 -8.66
CA ILE A 160 4.02 -0.84 -10.01
C ILE A 160 5.32 -0.06 -10.19
N ASP A 161 6.17 -0.51 -11.11
CA ASP A 161 7.30 0.27 -11.60
C ASP A 161 6.90 0.97 -12.90
N ILE A 162 6.65 2.27 -12.82
CA ILE A 162 6.24 3.07 -13.99
C ILE A 162 7.33 3.14 -15.08
N ARG A 163 8.59 2.85 -14.71
CA ARG A 163 9.72 2.85 -15.64
C ARG A 163 9.68 1.69 -16.64
N ASP A 164 8.90 0.66 -16.34
CA ASP A 164 8.65 -0.47 -17.25
C ASP A 164 7.53 -0.16 -18.28
N GLY A 165 7.08 1.10 -18.34
CA GLY A 165 6.05 1.57 -19.25
C GLY A 165 4.65 1.55 -18.63
N LEU A 166 3.64 1.75 -19.48
CA LEU A 166 2.24 1.76 -19.07
C LEU A 166 1.79 0.37 -18.62
N GLN A 167 1.20 0.32 -17.43
CA GLN A 167 0.66 -0.91 -16.84
C GLN A 167 -0.82 -0.74 -16.50
N MET A 168 -1.61 -1.82 -16.63
CA MET A 168 -3.06 -1.80 -16.38
C MET A 168 -3.43 -1.42 -14.96
N GLU A 169 -2.54 -1.69 -13.99
CA GLU A 169 -2.71 -1.39 -12.58
C GLU A 169 -2.48 0.08 -12.23
N CYS A 170 -2.03 0.89 -13.20
CA CYS A 170 -1.84 2.33 -13.01
C CYS A 170 -3.19 3.02 -12.83
N ILE A 171 -3.38 3.69 -11.69
CA ILE A 171 -4.60 4.44 -11.38
C ILE A 171 -4.52 5.93 -11.77
N ALA A 172 -3.50 6.32 -12.52
CA ALA A 172 -3.25 7.68 -12.99
C ALA A 172 -3.27 8.76 -11.88
N CYS A 173 -2.79 8.42 -10.67
CA CYS A 173 -2.81 9.32 -9.52
C CYS A 173 -1.72 10.39 -9.50
N ALA A 174 -0.76 10.36 -10.45
CA ALA A 174 0.37 11.29 -10.59
C ALA A 174 1.37 11.34 -9.42
N ALA A 175 1.23 10.57 -8.34
CA ALA A 175 2.13 10.59 -7.20
C ALA A 175 3.61 10.29 -7.55
N CYS A 176 3.85 9.53 -8.63
CA CYS A 176 5.19 9.29 -9.15
C CYS A 176 5.79 10.54 -9.80
N ILE A 177 4.98 11.43 -10.37
CA ILE A 177 5.42 12.72 -10.95
C ILE A 177 5.83 13.63 -9.80
N ASP A 178 4.94 13.85 -8.82
CA ASP A 178 5.18 14.74 -7.68
C ASP A 178 6.49 14.40 -6.94
N VAL A 179 6.75 13.11 -6.72
CA VAL A 179 7.99 12.70 -6.03
C VAL A 179 9.21 12.82 -6.93
N CYS A 180 9.05 12.69 -8.25
CA CYS A 180 10.13 12.88 -9.20
C CYS A 180 10.57 14.34 -9.25
N ASP A 181 9.61 15.27 -9.30
CA ASP A 181 9.87 16.72 -9.30
C ASP A 181 10.62 17.14 -8.04
N GLN A 182 10.26 16.61 -6.86
CA GLN A 182 10.99 16.88 -5.61
C GLN A 182 12.47 16.46 -5.62
N VAL A 183 12.84 15.53 -6.48
CA VAL A 183 14.22 15.03 -6.60
C VAL A 183 14.98 15.75 -7.70
N MET A 184 14.26 16.16 -8.76
CA MET A 184 14.85 16.73 -9.96
C MET A 184 15.02 18.26 -9.89
N ASP A 185 14.17 18.95 -9.11
CA ASP A 185 14.26 20.39 -8.83
C ASP A 185 15.18 20.64 -7.62
#